data_93cc8c9e95e9ac5c086749de1bcd3696
#
_entry.id   93cc8c9e95e9ac5c086749de1bcd3696
#
_cell.length_a   1.000
_cell.length_b   1.000
_cell.length_c   1.000
_cell.angle_alpha   90.00
_cell.angle_beta   90.00
_cell.angle_gamma   90.00
#
_symmetry.space_group_name_H-M   'P 1'
#
loop_
_entity.id
_entity.type
_entity.pdbx_description
1 polymer ?
#
loop_
_entity_poly.entity_id
_entity_poly.type
_entity_poly.pdbx_seq_one_letter_code
_entity_poly.pdbx_strand_id
1 'polypeptide(L)'
;MNNPIWIDDKGKIVEPEYCRDFLSRHPMRCINDHFYTVDGPLPDESKLKRTIYEEISPWLHDKVAQTVEQVLKTLKLAAYADPLPLQCDRIHVANGTYFLDGTFTEEKEYCSNRLSVSYRADAPAPEHWLRFLSELLEPEDIPALQEYLGYCLIPSTKGQKMLMLIGKGGEGKSRIGVVMNTIFGLNMNTTSIQKVETNRFARADLEGKLLMVDDDLDMNALTKTNYVKSIVTAELRMDLERKKE
;
A
#
# COMPACT_ATOMS: atom_id res chain seq x y z
N MET A 1 -11.27 -39.88 11.53
CA MET A 1 -10.91 -38.47 11.74
C MET A 1 -12.18 -37.75 12.12
N ASN A 2 -12.17 -36.95 13.18
CA ASN A 2 -13.34 -36.15 13.50
C ASN A 2 -13.52 -35.07 12.44
N ASN A 3 -14.77 -34.87 12.01
CA ASN A 3 -15.08 -33.78 11.07
C ASN A 3 -14.70 -32.43 11.68
N PRO A 4 -14.24 -31.46 10.85
CA PRO A 4 -14.08 -30.08 11.29
C PRO A 4 -15.41 -29.54 11.86
N ILE A 5 -15.30 -28.61 12.81
CA ILE A 5 -16.49 -27.99 13.47
C ILE A 5 -17.43 -27.27 12.47
N TRP A 6 -16.94 -26.92 11.30
CA TRP A 6 -17.66 -26.24 10.24
C TRP A 6 -18.26 -27.19 9.18
N ILE A 7 -18.25 -28.51 9.42
CA ILE A 7 -18.98 -29.50 8.61
C ILE A 7 -20.19 -29.99 9.41
N ASP A 8 -21.39 -29.83 8.82
CA ASP A 8 -22.63 -30.32 9.44
C ASP A 8 -22.79 -31.86 9.30
N ASP A 9 -23.81 -32.41 9.95
CA ASP A 9 -24.12 -33.84 9.92
C ASP A 9 -24.43 -34.37 8.51
N LYS A 10 -24.71 -33.49 7.55
CA LYS A 10 -24.99 -33.82 6.13
C LYS A 10 -23.78 -33.65 5.24
N GLY A 11 -22.60 -33.36 5.79
CA GLY A 11 -21.37 -33.14 5.07
C GLY A 11 -21.32 -31.79 4.31
N LYS A 12 -22.12 -30.80 4.73
CA LYS A 12 -22.11 -29.45 4.12
C LYS A 12 -21.30 -28.49 4.98
N ILE A 13 -20.72 -27.52 4.33
CA ILE A 13 -19.98 -26.44 5.00
C ILE A 13 -20.98 -25.47 5.65
N VAL A 14 -20.78 -25.21 6.93
CA VAL A 14 -21.44 -24.15 7.69
C VAL A 14 -20.56 -22.92 7.58
N GLU A 15 -20.83 -22.07 6.57
CA GLU A 15 -19.98 -20.95 6.19
C GLU A 15 -19.60 -20.01 7.36
N PRO A 16 -20.52 -19.59 8.26
CA PRO A 16 -20.14 -18.73 9.38
C PRO A 16 -19.16 -19.40 10.35
N GLU A 17 -19.28 -20.71 10.58
CA GLU A 17 -18.35 -21.47 11.43
C GLU A 17 -16.97 -21.59 10.75
N TYR A 18 -16.96 -21.88 9.45
CA TYR A 18 -15.74 -21.90 8.67
C TYR A 18 -15.03 -20.54 8.71
N CYS A 19 -15.75 -19.45 8.46
CA CYS A 19 -15.17 -18.10 8.48
C CYS A 19 -14.61 -17.74 9.86
N ARG A 20 -15.28 -18.12 10.95
CA ARG A 20 -14.79 -17.90 12.31
C ARG A 20 -13.49 -18.66 12.58
N ASP A 21 -13.45 -19.95 12.23
CA ASP A 21 -12.26 -20.79 12.35
C ASP A 21 -11.11 -20.26 11.49
N PHE A 22 -11.41 -19.91 10.22
CA PHE A 22 -10.44 -19.35 9.28
C PHE A 22 -9.82 -18.06 9.80
N LEU A 23 -10.64 -17.09 10.26
CA LEU A 23 -10.18 -15.81 10.80
C LEU A 23 -9.38 -15.95 12.11
N SER A 24 -9.62 -17.00 12.89
CA SER A 24 -8.82 -17.29 14.09
C SER A 24 -7.38 -17.71 13.74
N ARG A 25 -7.20 -18.40 12.61
CA ARG A 25 -5.89 -18.85 12.09
C ARG A 25 -5.23 -17.83 11.17
N HIS A 26 -6.04 -17.04 10.46
CA HIS A 26 -5.62 -16.04 9.47
C HIS A 26 -6.28 -14.69 9.80
N PRO A 27 -5.79 -13.96 10.82
CA PRO A 27 -6.40 -12.69 11.20
C PRO A 27 -6.33 -11.68 10.04
N MET A 28 -7.49 -11.17 9.61
CA MET A 28 -7.62 -10.18 8.55
C MET A 28 -8.85 -9.30 8.76
N ARG A 29 -8.85 -8.15 8.09
CA ARG A 29 -9.98 -7.22 8.05
C ARG A 29 -10.40 -6.99 6.61
N CYS A 30 -11.69 -6.85 6.36
CA CYS A 30 -12.23 -6.46 5.06
C CYS A 30 -12.73 -5.00 5.13
N ILE A 31 -12.08 -4.13 4.38
CA ILE A 31 -12.35 -2.68 4.35
C ILE A 31 -12.58 -2.29 2.89
N ASN A 32 -13.73 -1.67 2.59
CA ASN A 32 -14.11 -1.31 1.23
C ASN A 32 -13.94 -2.46 0.23
N ASP A 33 -14.38 -3.66 0.62
CA ASP A 33 -14.31 -4.90 -0.18
C ASP A 33 -12.90 -5.48 -0.43
N HIS A 34 -11.86 -4.92 0.19
CA HIS A 34 -10.48 -5.40 0.14
C HIS A 34 -10.02 -5.98 1.48
N PHE A 35 -9.28 -7.09 1.42
CA PHE A 35 -8.72 -7.69 2.62
C PHE A 35 -7.39 -7.05 3.02
N TYR A 36 -7.24 -6.84 4.32
CA TYR A 36 -6.03 -6.34 4.98
C TYR A 36 -5.55 -7.32 6.03
N THR A 37 -4.27 -7.60 6.02
CA THR A 37 -3.55 -8.25 7.13
C THR A 37 -2.72 -7.23 7.88
N VAL A 38 -2.04 -7.63 8.95
CA VAL A 38 -1.07 -6.77 9.62
C VAL A 38 0.13 -6.42 8.72
N ASP A 39 0.36 -7.19 7.64
CA ASP A 39 1.42 -6.91 6.66
C ASP A 39 0.98 -5.95 5.54
N GLY A 40 -0.28 -5.51 5.57
CA GLY A 40 -0.87 -4.58 4.60
C GLY A 40 -2.01 -5.17 3.79
N PRO A 41 -2.46 -4.46 2.74
CA PRO A 41 -3.53 -4.94 1.86
C PRO A 41 -3.09 -6.18 1.08
N LEU A 42 -4.01 -7.12 0.90
CA LEU A 42 -3.81 -8.23 -0.04
C LEU A 42 -3.92 -7.70 -1.47
N PRO A 43 -2.91 -7.90 -2.32
CA PRO A 43 -2.91 -7.34 -3.69
C PRO A 43 -3.96 -7.98 -4.59
N ASP A 44 -4.31 -9.25 -4.35
CA ASP A 44 -5.40 -9.96 -5.01
C ASP A 44 -5.96 -11.08 -4.12
N GLU A 45 -7.13 -11.58 -4.46
CA GLU A 45 -7.81 -12.63 -3.70
C GLU A 45 -7.44 -14.05 -4.16
N SER A 46 -6.63 -14.21 -5.20
CA SER A 46 -6.35 -15.52 -5.81
C SER A 46 -5.68 -16.48 -4.82
N LYS A 47 -4.72 -15.98 -4.04
CA LYS A 47 -4.07 -16.79 -3.01
C LYS A 47 -5.04 -17.17 -1.89
N LEU A 48 -5.90 -16.25 -1.49
CA LEU A 48 -6.92 -16.48 -0.47
C LEU A 48 -7.93 -17.54 -0.95
N LYS A 49 -8.45 -17.41 -2.19
CA LYS A 49 -9.33 -18.40 -2.81
C LYS A 49 -8.66 -19.77 -2.88
N ARG A 50 -7.37 -19.81 -3.22
CA ARG A 50 -6.62 -21.05 -3.26
C ARG A 50 -6.51 -21.68 -1.87
N THR A 51 -6.19 -20.93 -0.84
CA THR A 51 -6.14 -21.43 0.54
C THR A 51 -7.50 -21.99 0.97
N ILE A 52 -8.59 -21.25 0.72
CA ILE A 52 -9.95 -21.72 1.00
C ILE A 52 -10.22 -23.02 0.25
N TYR A 53 -9.90 -23.08 -1.04
CA TYR A 53 -10.08 -24.29 -1.86
C TYR A 53 -9.33 -25.50 -1.28
N GLU A 54 -8.06 -25.33 -0.92
CA GLU A 54 -7.23 -26.40 -0.37
C GLU A 54 -7.78 -26.94 0.96
N GLU A 55 -8.37 -26.08 1.80
CA GLU A 55 -8.99 -26.48 3.06
C GLU A 55 -10.35 -27.19 2.91
N ILE A 56 -11.20 -26.71 1.98
CA ILE A 56 -12.57 -27.27 1.88
C ILE A 56 -12.70 -28.42 0.89
N SER A 57 -11.83 -28.51 -0.14
CA SER A 57 -11.97 -29.51 -1.21
C SER A 57 -11.93 -30.97 -0.72
N PRO A 58 -11.17 -31.36 0.34
CA PRO A 58 -11.20 -32.72 0.85
C PRO A 58 -12.56 -33.15 1.44
N TRP A 59 -13.42 -32.20 1.75
CA TRP A 59 -14.70 -32.43 2.44
C TRP A 59 -15.91 -32.32 1.51
N LEU A 60 -15.72 -31.90 0.27
CA LEU A 60 -16.80 -31.70 -0.70
C LEU A 60 -16.64 -32.63 -1.89
N HIS A 61 -17.76 -33.22 -2.31
CA HIS A 61 -17.81 -34.11 -3.48
C HIS A 61 -18.12 -33.38 -4.79
N ASP A 62 -18.76 -32.21 -4.72
CA ASP A 62 -19.16 -31.41 -5.89
C ASP A 62 -19.16 -29.90 -5.58
N LYS A 63 -19.33 -29.06 -6.59
CA LYS A 63 -19.52 -27.60 -6.49
C LYS A 63 -18.43 -26.85 -5.70
N VAL A 64 -17.24 -27.40 -5.58
CA VAL A 64 -16.17 -26.84 -4.74
C VAL A 64 -15.88 -25.39 -5.12
N ALA A 65 -15.74 -25.06 -6.42
CA ALA A 65 -15.47 -23.70 -6.88
C ALA A 65 -16.59 -22.73 -6.51
N GLN A 66 -17.86 -23.14 -6.64
CA GLN A 66 -19.00 -22.32 -6.24
C GLN A 66 -18.99 -22.06 -4.73
N THR A 67 -18.67 -23.09 -3.93
CA THR A 67 -18.57 -22.97 -2.47
C THR A 67 -17.42 -22.05 -2.05
N VAL A 68 -16.26 -22.09 -2.74
CA VAL A 68 -15.16 -21.14 -2.49
C VAL A 68 -15.61 -19.70 -2.67
N GLU A 69 -16.32 -19.39 -3.75
CA GLU A 69 -16.82 -18.03 -4.00
C GLU A 69 -17.86 -17.60 -2.95
N GLN A 70 -18.69 -18.51 -2.49
CA GLN A 70 -19.69 -18.25 -1.49
C GLN A 70 -19.08 -18.04 -0.09
N VAL A 71 -18.12 -18.88 0.29
CA VAL A 71 -17.31 -18.72 1.50
C VAL A 71 -16.56 -17.39 1.49
N LEU A 72 -15.96 -17.01 0.36
CA LEU A 72 -15.27 -15.73 0.26
C LEU A 72 -16.19 -14.53 0.50
N LYS A 73 -17.41 -14.56 -0.05
CA LYS A 73 -18.42 -13.52 0.20
C LYS A 73 -18.80 -13.45 1.67
N THR A 74 -19.01 -14.60 2.30
CA THR A 74 -19.30 -14.67 3.74
C THR A 74 -18.10 -14.20 4.57
N LEU A 75 -16.88 -14.53 4.16
CA LEU A 75 -15.66 -14.09 4.82
C LEU A 75 -15.48 -12.56 4.78
N LYS A 76 -15.84 -11.91 3.67
CA LYS A 76 -15.84 -10.44 3.57
C LYS A 76 -16.77 -9.80 4.61
N LEU A 77 -17.93 -10.38 4.82
CA LEU A 77 -18.89 -9.93 5.84
C LEU A 77 -18.37 -10.21 7.26
N ALA A 78 -17.83 -11.41 7.48
CA ALA A 78 -17.32 -11.82 8.80
C ALA A 78 -16.09 -11.02 9.23
N ALA A 79 -15.25 -10.60 8.27
CA ALA A 79 -14.05 -9.81 8.50
C ALA A 79 -14.28 -8.29 8.38
N TYR A 80 -15.53 -7.85 8.17
CA TYR A 80 -15.85 -6.43 7.97
C TYR A 80 -15.24 -5.56 9.08
N ALA A 81 -14.64 -4.45 8.66
CA ALA A 81 -14.12 -3.42 9.55
C ALA A 81 -14.26 -2.03 8.92
N ASP A 82 -14.34 -1.01 9.76
CA ASP A 82 -14.33 0.37 9.34
C ASP A 82 -12.97 0.76 8.69
N PRO A 83 -12.96 1.80 7.85
CA PRO A 83 -11.73 2.33 7.26
C PRO A 83 -10.69 2.64 8.32
N LEU A 84 -9.42 2.28 8.03
CA LEU A 84 -8.31 2.55 8.93
C LEU A 84 -8.05 4.06 9.02
N PRO A 85 -7.85 4.60 10.23
CA PRO A 85 -7.51 6.01 10.37
C PRO A 85 -6.11 6.29 9.79
N LEU A 86 -5.92 7.48 9.23
CA LEU A 86 -4.60 7.96 8.82
C LEU A 86 -3.76 8.25 10.05
N GLN A 87 -2.63 7.58 10.18
CA GLN A 87 -1.70 7.70 11.29
C GLN A 87 -0.47 8.49 10.82
N CYS A 88 -0.45 9.81 11.09
CA CYS A 88 0.62 10.71 10.67
C CYS A 88 1.75 10.85 11.69
N ASP A 89 1.69 10.18 12.82
CA ASP A 89 2.66 10.21 13.93
C ASP A 89 3.64 9.03 13.91
N ARG A 90 3.51 8.14 12.92
CA ARG A 90 4.27 6.90 12.81
C ARG A 90 4.50 6.46 11.39
N ILE A 91 5.49 5.59 11.22
CA ILE A 91 5.86 4.96 9.96
C ILE A 91 5.73 3.45 10.15
N HIS A 92 4.87 2.81 9.36
CA HIS A 92 4.74 1.35 9.36
C HIS A 92 5.79 0.73 8.44
N VAL A 93 6.72 -0.01 9.03
CA VAL A 93 7.79 -0.72 8.31
C VAL A 93 7.54 -2.24 8.31
N ALA A 94 8.27 -2.99 7.50
CA ALA A 94 8.06 -4.42 7.34
C ALA A 94 8.16 -5.23 8.64
N ASN A 95 8.99 -4.80 9.59
CA ASN A 95 9.23 -5.48 10.87
C ASN A 95 8.59 -4.81 12.09
N GLY A 96 7.72 -3.79 11.90
CA GLY A 96 7.09 -3.14 13.06
C GLY A 96 6.57 -1.73 12.77
N THR A 97 6.61 -0.89 13.78
CA THR A 97 6.14 0.51 13.72
C THR A 97 7.19 1.42 14.35
N TYR A 98 7.63 2.43 13.58
CA TYR A 98 8.53 3.49 14.05
C TYR A 98 7.71 4.76 14.31
N PHE A 99 7.79 5.30 15.51
CA PHE A 99 7.11 6.52 15.91
C PHE A 99 8.00 7.75 15.67
N LEU A 100 7.37 8.89 15.35
CA LEU A 100 8.13 10.13 15.09
C LEU A 100 8.82 10.72 16.33
N ASP A 101 8.52 10.20 17.52
CA ASP A 101 9.26 10.52 18.77
C ASP A 101 10.60 9.76 18.90
N GLY A 102 10.91 8.90 17.89
CA GLY A 102 12.14 8.12 17.85
C GLY A 102 12.02 6.71 18.43
N THR A 103 10.86 6.31 18.93
CA THR A 103 10.65 4.95 19.47
C THR A 103 10.30 3.96 18.37
N PHE A 104 10.61 2.69 18.60
CA PHE A 104 10.28 1.58 17.68
C PHE A 104 9.67 0.40 18.45
N THR A 105 8.67 -0.25 17.85
CA THR A 105 8.11 -1.51 18.31
C THR A 105 8.04 -2.52 17.18
N GLU A 106 8.29 -3.78 17.47
CA GLU A 106 8.08 -4.90 16.53
C GLU A 106 6.60 -5.26 16.35
N GLU A 107 5.73 -4.66 17.16
CA GLU A 107 4.29 -4.84 17.02
C GLU A 107 3.79 -4.20 15.73
N LYS A 108 3.05 -5.00 14.95
CA LYS A 108 2.46 -4.58 13.68
C LYS A 108 0.99 -4.26 13.88
N GLU A 109 0.63 -3.03 13.57
CA GLU A 109 -0.77 -2.59 13.52
C GLU A 109 -1.34 -2.76 12.10
N TYR A 110 -2.66 -2.90 11.98
CA TYR A 110 -3.31 -2.80 10.66
C TYR A 110 -3.12 -1.40 10.10
N CYS A 111 -2.61 -1.33 8.88
CA CYS A 111 -2.39 -0.06 8.16
C CYS A 111 -2.53 -0.27 6.65
N SER A 112 -2.77 0.81 5.92
CA SER A 112 -2.87 0.80 4.44
C SER A 112 -1.53 1.08 3.75
N ASN A 113 -0.52 1.51 4.49
CA ASN A 113 0.71 2.13 3.97
C ASN A 113 2.00 1.56 4.57
N ARG A 114 2.04 0.25 4.88
CA ARG A 114 3.26 -0.41 5.36
C ARG A 114 4.33 -0.41 4.27
N LEU A 115 5.52 0.07 4.64
CA LEU A 115 6.69 0.08 3.76
C LEU A 115 7.25 -1.35 3.63
N SER A 116 7.89 -1.63 2.50
CA SER A 116 8.49 -2.94 2.20
C SER A 116 9.83 -3.18 2.90
N VAL A 117 10.41 -2.15 3.53
CA VAL A 117 11.71 -2.21 4.21
C VAL A 117 11.57 -2.35 5.71
N SER A 118 12.56 -3.01 6.34
CA SER A 118 12.65 -3.13 7.79
C SER A 118 13.47 -1.99 8.40
N TYR A 119 13.03 -1.50 9.56
CA TYR A 119 13.83 -0.60 10.38
C TYR A 119 14.92 -1.38 11.14
N ARG A 120 16.10 -0.82 11.19
CA ARG A 120 17.24 -1.31 11.96
C ARG A 120 17.97 -0.12 12.60
N ALA A 121 17.97 -0.07 13.93
CA ALA A 121 18.64 1.00 14.67
C ALA A 121 20.17 0.99 14.48
N ASP A 122 20.74 -0.20 14.23
CA ASP A 122 22.16 -0.44 14.04
C ASP A 122 22.58 -0.46 12.56
N ALA A 123 21.73 0.02 11.64
CA ALA A 123 22.05 0.05 10.23
C ALA A 123 23.29 0.90 9.96
N PRO A 124 24.26 0.42 9.18
CA PRO A 124 25.42 1.22 8.81
C PRO A 124 25.01 2.41 7.94
N ALA A 125 25.83 3.46 7.95
CA ALA A 125 25.62 4.60 7.08
C ALA A 125 25.57 4.14 5.59
N PRO A 126 24.60 4.66 4.78
CA PRO A 126 24.44 4.28 3.39
C PRO A 126 25.47 5.00 2.50
N GLU A 127 26.75 4.64 2.62
CA GLU A 127 27.89 5.36 1.98
C GLU A 127 27.74 5.53 0.47
N HIS A 128 27.26 4.49 -0.23
CA HIS A 128 27.04 4.56 -1.67
C HIS A 128 25.95 5.56 -2.06
N TRP A 129 24.87 5.62 -1.24
CA TRP A 129 23.80 6.57 -1.43
C TRP A 129 24.26 8.01 -1.17
N LEU A 130 24.98 8.22 -0.08
CA LEU A 130 25.51 9.54 0.27
C LEU A 130 26.49 10.05 -0.77
N ARG A 131 27.40 9.19 -1.26
CA ARG A 131 28.31 9.54 -2.34
C ARG A 131 27.55 9.87 -3.63
N PHE A 132 26.58 9.04 -4.03
CA PHE A 132 25.74 9.32 -5.19
C PHE A 132 25.04 10.67 -5.07
N LEU A 133 24.49 11.02 -3.91
CA LEU A 133 23.86 12.33 -3.72
C LEU A 133 24.85 13.47 -3.81
N SER A 134 26.07 13.33 -3.27
CA SER A 134 27.10 14.36 -3.35
C SER A 134 27.66 14.57 -4.76
N GLU A 135 27.51 13.57 -5.65
CA GLU A 135 27.87 13.69 -7.06
C GLU A 135 26.72 14.28 -7.92
N LEU A 136 25.48 14.18 -7.42
CA LEU A 136 24.28 14.57 -8.15
C LEU A 136 23.78 15.98 -7.80
N LEU A 137 23.91 16.38 -6.53
CA LEU A 137 23.30 17.58 -5.96
C LEU A 137 24.35 18.50 -5.34
N GLU A 138 24.04 19.79 -5.29
CA GLU A 138 24.80 20.72 -4.48
C GLU A 138 24.63 20.39 -2.99
N PRO A 139 25.67 20.61 -2.15
CA PRO A 139 25.63 20.24 -0.74
C PRO A 139 24.44 20.81 0.04
N GLU A 140 23.98 22.02 -0.29
CA GLU A 140 22.83 22.68 0.31
C GLU A 140 21.47 22.04 -0.06
N ASP A 141 21.37 21.33 -1.18
CA ASP A 141 20.13 20.70 -1.66
C ASP A 141 19.94 19.29 -1.07
N ILE A 142 20.99 18.64 -0.59
CA ILE A 142 20.93 17.29 -0.03
C ILE A 142 20.02 17.24 1.21
N PRO A 143 20.12 18.15 2.19
CA PRO A 143 19.20 18.18 3.33
C PRO A 143 17.74 18.37 2.91
N ALA A 144 17.45 19.25 1.94
CA ALA A 144 16.10 19.50 1.45
C ALA A 144 15.50 18.23 0.82
N LEU A 145 16.28 17.51 0.01
CA LEU A 145 15.85 16.21 -0.53
C LEU A 145 15.59 15.20 0.61
N GLN A 146 16.49 15.10 1.56
CA GLN A 146 16.38 14.15 2.68
C GLN A 146 15.14 14.41 3.54
N GLU A 147 14.87 15.66 3.88
CA GLU A 147 13.69 16.08 4.64
C GLU A 147 12.40 15.78 3.86
N TYR A 148 12.38 16.08 2.54
CA TYR A 148 11.23 15.79 1.70
C TYR A 148 10.95 14.28 1.61
N LEU A 149 11.95 13.46 1.39
CA LEU A 149 11.80 12.00 1.33
C LEU A 149 11.38 11.43 2.67
N GLY A 150 11.89 11.96 3.77
CA GLY A 150 11.44 11.63 5.14
C GLY A 150 9.97 11.97 5.34
N TYR A 151 9.53 13.14 4.90
CA TYR A 151 8.15 13.56 4.96
C TYR A 151 7.20 12.64 4.17
N CYS A 152 7.64 12.11 3.03
CA CYS A 152 6.85 11.17 2.22
C CYS A 152 6.58 9.82 2.91
N LEU A 153 7.29 9.47 4.00
CA LEU A 153 7.07 8.22 4.72
C LEU A 153 5.78 8.20 5.54
N ILE A 154 5.15 9.34 5.75
CA ILE A 154 3.89 9.49 6.50
C ILE A 154 2.75 9.92 5.57
N PRO A 155 1.48 9.51 5.83
CA PRO A 155 0.32 9.86 5.02
C PRO A 155 -0.17 11.29 5.30
N SER A 156 0.68 12.31 5.05
CA SER A 156 0.38 13.71 5.34
C SER A 156 0.64 14.59 4.13
N THR A 157 -0.30 15.50 3.85
CA THR A 157 -0.18 16.56 2.84
C THR A 157 -0.08 17.96 3.45
N LYS A 158 0.10 18.06 4.77
CA LYS A 158 0.16 19.35 5.50
C LYS A 158 1.28 20.27 5.00
N GLY A 159 2.38 19.71 4.49
CA GLY A 159 3.48 20.47 3.91
C GLY A 159 3.11 21.19 2.61
N GLN A 160 2.08 20.72 1.89
CA GLN A 160 1.60 21.28 0.62
C GLN A 160 2.74 21.53 -0.37
N LYS A 161 3.66 20.56 -0.51
CA LYS A 161 4.86 20.66 -1.32
C LYS A 161 4.96 19.51 -2.32
N MET A 162 5.54 19.81 -3.45
CA MET A 162 5.99 18.86 -4.47
C MET A 162 7.47 19.14 -4.72
N LEU A 163 8.27 18.09 -4.81
CA LEU A 163 9.68 18.19 -5.16
C LEU A 163 9.85 18.08 -6.68
N MET A 164 10.65 18.96 -7.26
CA MET A 164 11.07 18.88 -8.66
C MET A 164 12.59 18.81 -8.74
N LEU A 165 13.12 17.78 -9.43
CA LEU A 165 14.54 17.63 -9.72
C LEU A 165 14.80 18.08 -11.15
N ILE A 166 15.55 19.18 -11.30
CA ILE A 166 15.85 19.78 -12.60
C ILE A 166 17.30 19.50 -12.98
N GLY A 167 17.56 19.16 -14.23
CA GLY A 167 18.92 18.93 -14.75
C GLY A 167 18.92 18.67 -16.24
N LYS A 168 20.10 18.54 -16.82
CA LYS A 168 20.32 18.45 -18.29
C LYS A 168 20.02 17.07 -18.91
N GLY A 169 19.64 16.08 -18.09
CA GLY A 169 19.47 14.69 -18.55
C GLY A 169 20.74 13.85 -18.42
N GLY A 170 20.58 12.53 -18.23
CA GLY A 170 21.70 11.61 -18.09
C GLY A 170 22.48 11.66 -16.77
N GLU A 171 22.13 12.55 -15.85
CA GLU A 171 22.84 12.78 -14.58
C GLU A 171 22.51 11.73 -13.50
N GLY A 172 21.52 10.89 -13.71
CA GLY A 172 21.14 9.85 -12.73
C GLY A 172 19.97 10.20 -11.81
N LYS A 173 19.24 11.31 -12.01
CA LYS A 173 18.08 11.71 -11.19
C LYS A 173 17.04 10.60 -11.01
N SER A 174 16.73 9.84 -12.06
CA SER A 174 15.80 8.72 -12.02
C SER A 174 16.23 7.60 -11.06
N ARG A 175 17.50 7.53 -10.64
CA ARG A 175 17.97 6.57 -9.64
C ARG A 175 17.38 6.84 -8.26
N ILE A 176 17.04 8.08 -7.95
CA ILE A 176 16.31 8.43 -6.73
C ILE A 176 14.95 7.71 -6.75
N GLY A 177 14.23 7.76 -7.88
CA GLY A 177 12.96 7.04 -8.06
C GLY A 177 13.09 5.53 -7.86
N VAL A 178 14.17 4.91 -8.35
CA VAL A 178 14.43 3.47 -8.15
C VAL A 178 14.61 3.12 -6.66
N VAL A 179 15.40 3.93 -5.93
CA VAL A 179 15.58 3.73 -4.48
C VAL A 179 14.25 3.91 -3.75
N MET A 180 13.49 4.95 -4.09
CA MET A 180 12.17 5.18 -3.49
C MET A 180 11.21 4.04 -3.76
N ASN A 181 11.17 3.50 -4.98
CA ASN A 181 10.33 2.34 -5.29
C ASN A 181 10.67 1.12 -4.43
N THR A 182 11.96 0.92 -4.12
CA THR A 182 12.39 -0.17 -3.22
C THR A 182 11.89 0.04 -1.79
N ILE A 183 11.89 1.29 -1.29
CA ILE A 183 11.46 1.63 0.06
C ILE A 183 9.92 1.56 0.18
N PHE A 184 9.23 2.21 -0.75
CA PHE A 184 7.78 2.39 -0.69
C PHE A 184 7.00 1.16 -1.18
N GLY A 185 7.56 0.40 -2.12
CA GLY A 185 6.88 -0.77 -2.72
C GLY A 185 5.51 -0.39 -3.28
N LEU A 186 4.46 -1.06 -2.82
CA LEU A 186 3.07 -0.81 -3.24
C LEU A 186 2.54 0.58 -2.85
N ASN A 187 3.21 1.30 -1.98
CA ASN A 187 2.81 2.65 -1.55
C ASN A 187 3.30 3.75 -2.49
N MET A 188 4.03 3.39 -3.55
CA MET A 188 4.47 4.31 -4.59
C MET A 188 3.71 4.03 -5.89
N ASN A 189 3.39 5.10 -6.61
CA ASN A 189 2.89 5.03 -7.98
C ASN A 189 3.82 5.82 -8.90
N THR A 190 4.15 5.26 -10.05
CA THR A 190 4.90 5.96 -11.11
C THR A 190 3.96 6.23 -12.26
N THR A 191 3.60 7.50 -12.43
CA THR A 191 2.69 7.96 -13.49
C THR A 191 3.00 9.42 -13.84
N SER A 192 2.61 9.86 -15.04
CA SER A 192 2.83 11.25 -15.42
C SER A 192 1.73 12.18 -14.89
N ILE A 193 2.11 13.40 -14.55
CA ILE A 193 1.19 14.50 -14.19
C ILE A 193 0.11 14.66 -15.26
N GLN A 194 0.48 14.60 -16.54
CA GLN A 194 -0.48 14.69 -17.64
C GLN A 194 -1.56 13.60 -17.60
N LYS A 195 -1.20 12.36 -17.25
CA LYS A 195 -2.18 11.27 -17.08
C LYS A 195 -3.10 11.54 -15.90
N VAL A 196 -2.57 12.04 -14.80
CA VAL A 196 -3.38 12.41 -13.62
C VAL A 196 -4.39 13.50 -13.96
N GLU A 197 -3.99 14.52 -14.73
CA GLU A 197 -4.89 15.60 -15.14
C GLU A 197 -5.99 15.13 -16.10
N THR A 198 -5.74 14.16 -16.95
CA THR A 198 -6.64 13.79 -18.05
C THR A 198 -7.40 12.48 -17.85
N ASN A 199 -6.92 11.59 -16.96
CA ASN A 199 -7.44 10.23 -16.85
C ASN A 199 -7.89 9.90 -15.42
N ARG A 200 -9.19 9.58 -15.26
CA ARG A 200 -9.80 9.22 -13.97
C ARG A 200 -9.24 7.92 -13.39
N PHE A 201 -8.88 6.95 -14.23
CA PHE A 201 -8.26 5.70 -13.78
C PHE A 201 -6.87 5.93 -13.20
N ALA A 202 -6.06 6.80 -13.83
CA ALA A 202 -4.74 7.16 -13.29
C ALA A 202 -4.85 7.86 -11.93
N ARG A 203 -5.92 8.64 -11.70
CA ARG A 203 -6.21 9.22 -10.37
C ARG A 203 -6.61 8.16 -9.36
N ALA A 204 -7.43 7.17 -9.76
CA ALA A 204 -7.81 6.07 -8.88
C ALA A 204 -6.60 5.22 -8.44
N ASP A 205 -5.62 5.03 -9.32
CA ASP A 205 -4.38 4.31 -9.00
C ASP A 205 -3.52 5.01 -7.93
N LEU A 206 -3.81 6.29 -7.60
CA LEU A 206 -3.13 7.03 -6.52
C LEU A 206 -3.79 6.84 -5.15
N GLU A 207 -4.97 6.22 -5.09
CA GLU A 207 -5.65 5.99 -3.82
C GLU A 207 -4.78 5.15 -2.88
N GLY A 208 -4.60 5.61 -1.65
CA GLY A 208 -3.78 4.93 -0.63
C GLY A 208 -2.27 4.97 -0.89
N LYS A 209 -1.77 5.70 -1.89
CA LYS A 209 -0.33 5.85 -2.13
C LYS A 209 0.26 6.96 -1.27
N LEU A 210 1.48 6.73 -0.77
CA LEU A 210 2.26 7.73 -0.05
C LEU A 210 3.03 8.65 -0.98
N LEU A 211 3.45 8.13 -2.14
CA LEU A 211 4.31 8.85 -3.07
C LEU A 211 3.88 8.59 -4.51
N MET A 212 3.76 9.66 -5.28
CA MET A 212 3.67 9.62 -6.73
C MET A 212 4.95 10.20 -7.33
N VAL A 213 5.50 9.53 -8.32
CA VAL A 213 6.68 9.98 -9.07
C VAL A 213 6.34 10.09 -10.54
N ASP A 214 6.67 11.25 -11.13
CA ASP A 214 6.74 11.45 -12.58
C ASP A 214 8.22 11.54 -12.98
N ASP A 215 8.72 10.52 -13.66
CA ASP A 215 10.15 10.39 -13.98
C ASP A 215 10.55 11.18 -15.24
N ASP A 216 9.59 11.55 -16.08
CA ASP A 216 9.83 12.29 -17.33
C ASP A 216 8.81 13.42 -17.49
N LEU A 217 8.92 14.41 -16.60
CA LEU A 217 7.99 15.53 -16.55
C LEU A 217 8.10 16.41 -17.78
N ASP A 218 7.03 16.42 -18.60
CA ASP A 218 6.86 17.46 -19.62
C ASP A 218 6.45 18.78 -18.95
N MET A 219 7.28 19.81 -19.05
CA MET A 219 7.00 21.15 -18.51
C MET A 219 5.68 21.74 -19.02
N ASN A 220 5.21 21.34 -20.21
CA ASN A 220 3.90 21.74 -20.72
C ASN A 220 2.75 21.16 -19.91
N ALA A 221 2.94 20.01 -19.24
CA ALA A 221 1.94 19.42 -18.36
C ALA A 221 1.65 20.30 -17.14
N LEU A 222 2.56 21.16 -16.73
CA LEU A 222 2.38 22.11 -15.63
C LEU A 222 1.47 23.29 -15.95
N THR A 223 1.05 23.46 -17.20
CA THR A 223 0.10 24.51 -17.59
C THR A 223 -1.34 24.23 -17.13
N LYS A 224 -1.66 22.95 -16.83
CA LYS A 224 -2.95 22.50 -16.31
C LYS A 224 -2.68 21.58 -15.10
N THR A 225 -2.80 22.13 -13.90
CA THR A 225 -2.39 21.46 -12.66
C THR A 225 -3.49 21.41 -11.59
N ASN A 226 -4.78 21.38 -12.00
CA ASN A 226 -5.89 21.44 -11.06
C ASN A 226 -5.92 20.21 -10.13
N TYR A 227 -5.80 19.01 -10.69
CA TYR A 227 -5.79 17.77 -9.91
C TYR A 227 -4.48 17.59 -9.14
N VAL A 228 -3.34 17.95 -9.72
CA VAL A 228 -2.04 17.92 -9.02
C VAL A 228 -2.06 18.87 -7.81
N LYS A 229 -2.60 20.08 -7.94
CA LYS A 229 -2.82 20.97 -6.79
C LYS A 229 -3.68 20.30 -5.72
N SER A 230 -4.82 19.71 -6.11
CA SER A 230 -5.71 19.02 -5.18
C SER A 230 -5.03 17.86 -4.45
N ILE A 231 -4.15 17.12 -5.12
CA ILE A 231 -3.36 16.04 -4.49
C ILE A 231 -2.40 16.62 -3.46
N VAL A 232 -1.66 17.68 -3.83
CA VAL A 232 -0.64 18.29 -2.98
C VAL A 232 -1.26 19.03 -1.79
N THR A 233 -2.41 19.66 -1.94
CA THR A 233 -3.07 20.47 -0.90
C THR A 233 -4.14 19.69 -0.13
N ALA A 234 -4.64 18.57 -0.67
CA ALA A 234 -5.77 17.80 -0.14
C ALA A 234 -7.06 18.63 0.07
N GLU A 235 -7.23 19.73 -0.68
CA GLU A 235 -8.34 20.67 -0.46
C GLU A 235 -9.63 20.27 -1.16
N LEU A 236 -9.56 19.43 -2.20
CA LEU A 236 -10.72 19.10 -3.03
C LEU A 236 -10.90 17.58 -3.16
N ARG A 237 -12.16 17.15 -3.22
CA ARG A 237 -12.50 15.80 -3.68
C ARG A 237 -12.18 15.67 -5.16
N MET A 238 -11.50 14.60 -5.54
CA MET A 238 -11.22 14.27 -6.93
C MET A 238 -12.24 13.27 -7.46
N ASP A 239 -12.65 13.44 -8.73
CA ASP A 239 -13.39 12.40 -9.44
C ASP A 239 -12.47 11.23 -9.75
N LEU A 240 -12.81 10.07 -9.20
CA LEU A 240 -12.10 8.82 -9.43
C LEU A 240 -13.00 7.88 -10.23
N GLU A 241 -12.41 7.11 -11.12
CA GLU A 241 -13.07 6.01 -11.80
C GLU A 241 -12.23 4.76 -11.63
N ARG A 242 -12.78 3.77 -10.92
CA ARG A 242 -12.13 2.48 -10.72
C ARG A 242 -12.46 1.56 -11.88
N LYS A 243 -11.48 0.80 -12.35
CA LYS A 243 -11.75 -0.32 -13.26
C LYS A 243 -12.65 -1.31 -12.51
N LYS A 244 -13.71 -1.75 -13.16
CA LYS A 244 -14.46 -2.91 -12.68
C LYS A 244 -13.56 -4.12 -12.86
N GLU A 245 -13.31 -4.83 -11.78
CA GLU A 245 -12.65 -6.15 -11.81
C GLU A 245 -13.58 -7.19 -12.47
#